data_62f8bd791a147e82a83266a2ad1f325d
#
_entry.id   62f8bd791a147e82a83266a2ad1f325d
#
_cell.length_a   1.000
_cell.length_b   1.000
_cell.length_c   1.000
_cell.angle_alpha   90.00
_cell.angle_beta   90.00
_cell.angle_gamma   90.00
#
_symmetry.space_group_name_H-M   'P 1'
#
loop_
_entity.id
_entity.type
_entity.pdbx_description
1 polymer ?
#
loop_
_entity_poly.entity_id
_entity_poly.type
_entity_poly.pdbx_seq_one_letter_code
_entity_poly.pdbx_strand_id
1 'polypeptide(L)'
;GTEAVFFPVLSQILAENESLEEIKEAICKNIADLIPKHITVEDIIASINYNMHLEYGVGTKDDIDHLGNRRIRAVGELLQNQFRIGISRMERVVRERMSTQDLSGISPQSLINIKPVTAAIKEFFGSSQLSQFMDQNNPLSEITHKRRLSALGPGGLSRDRAGFEVRDVHYTHYGRMCPIETPEGPNIGLINSLASYARINEYGFVEAPYRLVDRTDPKNPRVTDEVQYFTADEEDDYHVAQANAEIDEEGHFVKNTVSGRYREETSEFDKTQIELMDVSPKMVFSVATSMIPFLQNDDCTRALMGSNMQRQAVPLLMTEAPVIGTGIENKTARDSGVCVVAEADGEVLLSESDKIIVREDDGKVHEYKLTKFSRSNQSNCYNQRPIVFKGDKVKEGDVIADGPSTQNGEIALGKNPLIGFMTWEGYNYEDAVLLSERLVRDDVYTSIH
;
A
#
# COMPACT_ATOMS: atom_id res chain seq x y z
N GLY A 1 32.93 9.69 -8.32
CA GLY A 1 31.78 8.91 -8.56
C GLY A 1 31.08 9.08 -9.89
N THR A 2 30.59 10.28 -10.23
CA THR A 2 29.79 10.50 -11.46
C THR A 2 30.62 10.34 -12.74
N GLU A 3 31.84 10.74 -12.72
CA GLU A 3 32.75 10.61 -13.87
C GLU A 3 33.02 9.15 -14.25
N ALA A 4 33.04 8.25 -13.29
CA ALA A 4 33.25 6.82 -13.55
C ALA A 4 32.12 6.15 -14.34
N VAL A 5 30.90 6.72 -14.32
CA VAL A 5 29.74 6.24 -15.10
C VAL A 5 29.59 7.03 -16.38
N PHE A 6 29.73 8.33 -16.33
CA PHE A 6 29.55 9.26 -17.44
C PHE A 6 30.51 8.98 -18.62
N PHE A 7 31.82 8.90 -18.37
CA PHE A 7 32.81 8.71 -19.43
C PHE A 7 32.67 7.36 -20.18
N PRO A 8 32.47 6.21 -19.52
CA PRO A 8 32.24 4.96 -20.23
C PRO A 8 31.01 4.99 -21.14
N VAL A 9 29.90 5.52 -20.66
CA VAL A 9 28.64 5.61 -21.44
C VAL A 9 28.82 6.55 -22.62
N LEU A 10 29.41 7.71 -22.43
CA LEU A 10 29.69 8.67 -23.53
C LEU A 10 30.64 8.07 -24.55
N SER A 11 31.70 7.40 -24.11
CA SER A 11 32.67 6.76 -25.01
C SER A 11 32.03 5.64 -25.84
N GLN A 12 31.13 4.88 -25.22
CA GLN A 12 30.36 3.83 -25.92
C GLN A 12 29.43 4.44 -26.97
N ILE A 13 28.65 5.47 -26.62
CA ILE A 13 27.78 6.20 -27.57
C ILE A 13 28.55 6.72 -28.75
N LEU A 14 29.72 7.33 -28.54
CA LEU A 14 30.58 7.88 -29.59
C LEU A 14 31.23 6.78 -30.46
N ALA A 15 31.45 5.59 -29.93
CA ALA A 15 32.00 4.48 -30.67
C ALA A 15 30.97 3.72 -31.51
N GLU A 16 29.72 3.70 -31.09
CA GLU A 16 28.64 2.95 -31.73
C GLU A 16 27.89 3.76 -32.80
N ASN A 17 27.96 5.10 -32.80
CA ASN A 17 27.19 5.95 -33.69
C ASN A 17 28.13 6.88 -34.48
N GLU A 18 27.93 6.92 -35.80
CA GLU A 18 28.76 7.72 -36.70
C GLU A 18 28.10 9.07 -37.07
N SER A 19 26.77 9.15 -37.06
CA SER A 19 26.05 10.37 -37.43
C SER A 19 25.70 11.22 -36.20
N LEU A 20 25.68 12.55 -36.42
CA LEU A 20 25.39 13.52 -35.36
C LEU A 20 23.93 13.39 -34.84
N GLU A 21 23.02 12.92 -35.67
CA GLU A 21 21.60 12.70 -35.29
C GLU A 21 21.44 11.44 -34.46
N GLU A 22 22.11 10.34 -34.82
CA GLU A 22 22.15 9.10 -34.05
C GLU A 22 22.80 9.28 -32.67
N ILE A 23 23.90 10.06 -32.62
CA ILE A 23 24.55 10.41 -31.35
C ILE A 23 23.61 11.22 -30.45
N LYS A 24 22.87 12.19 -30.98
CA LYS A 24 21.89 12.96 -30.19
C LYS A 24 20.77 12.08 -29.65
N GLU A 25 20.24 11.19 -30.49
CA GLU A 25 19.19 10.25 -30.07
C GLU A 25 19.68 9.27 -28.99
N ALA A 26 20.91 8.75 -29.16
CA ALA A 26 21.53 7.85 -28.17
C ALA A 26 21.83 8.57 -26.85
N ILE A 27 22.25 9.86 -26.89
CA ILE A 27 22.42 10.69 -25.69
C ILE A 27 21.06 10.87 -24.98
N CYS A 28 19.99 11.18 -25.72
CA CYS A 28 18.65 11.33 -25.12
C CYS A 28 18.16 10.04 -24.47
N LYS A 29 18.41 8.88 -25.07
CA LYS A 29 18.06 7.57 -24.50
C LYS A 29 18.83 7.26 -23.21
N ASN A 30 20.07 7.71 -23.09
CA ASN A 30 20.94 7.44 -21.94
C ASN A 30 21.11 8.65 -21.02
N ILE A 31 20.20 9.61 -21.08
CA ILE A 31 20.33 10.88 -20.35
C ILE A 31 20.47 10.70 -18.83
N ALA A 32 19.78 9.70 -18.27
CA ALA A 32 19.80 9.39 -16.84
C ALA A 32 21.20 9.01 -16.31
N ASP A 33 22.04 8.40 -17.15
CA ASP A 33 23.42 8.01 -16.82
C ASP A 33 24.44 9.11 -17.14
N LEU A 34 24.08 10.03 -18.03
CA LEU A 34 24.93 11.15 -18.46
C LEU A 34 24.76 12.41 -17.61
N ILE A 35 23.65 12.55 -16.88
CA ILE A 35 23.43 13.69 -15.98
C ILE A 35 24.22 13.50 -14.67
N PRO A 36 24.94 14.52 -14.19
CA PRO A 36 25.58 14.49 -12.89
C PRO A 36 24.57 14.22 -11.76
N LYS A 37 24.85 13.24 -10.89
CA LYS A 37 23.98 12.90 -9.73
C LYS A 37 24.26 13.79 -8.49
N HIS A 38 24.83 14.96 -8.69
CA HIS A 38 25.09 15.98 -7.67
C HIS A 38 24.70 17.35 -8.23
N ILE A 39 24.37 18.28 -7.36
CA ILE A 39 24.01 19.65 -7.74
C ILE A 39 25.25 20.34 -8.27
N THR A 40 25.15 20.92 -9.47
CA THR A 40 26.20 21.71 -10.14
C THR A 40 25.93 23.20 -9.97
N VAL A 41 26.92 24.04 -10.34
CA VAL A 41 26.76 25.51 -10.32
C VAL A 41 25.72 25.94 -11.35
N GLU A 42 25.66 25.26 -12.48
CA GLU A 42 24.67 25.48 -13.54
C GLU A 42 23.26 25.24 -13.07
N ASP A 43 23.04 24.19 -12.29
CA ASP A 43 21.73 23.88 -11.70
C ASP A 43 21.27 24.99 -10.74
N ILE A 44 22.19 25.53 -9.93
CA ILE A 44 21.90 26.64 -9.02
C ILE A 44 21.51 27.89 -9.81
N ILE A 45 22.26 28.23 -10.85
CA ILE A 45 22.00 29.40 -11.70
C ILE A 45 20.67 29.22 -12.45
N ALA A 46 20.41 28.03 -13.00
CA ALA A 46 19.17 27.72 -13.69
C ALA A 46 17.96 27.84 -12.75
N SER A 47 18.06 27.34 -11.52
CA SER A 47 17.01 27.42 -10.49
C SER A 47 16.71 28.86 -10.09
N ILE A 48 17.76 29.69 -9.90
CA ILE A 48 17.62 31.13 -9.62
C ILE A 48 16.95 31.84 -10.80
N ASN A 49 17.40 31.57 -12.02
CA ASN A 49 16.83 32.15 -13.22
C ASN A 49 15.35 31.79 -13.40
N TYR A 50 14.98 30.50 -13.20
CA TYR A 50 13.60 30.04 -13.25
C TYR A 50 12.75 30.76 -12.21
N ASN A 51 13.22 30.84 -10.97
CA ASN A 51 12.48 31.50 -9.87
C ASN A 51 12.23 33.00 -10.16
N MET A 52 13.21 33.69 -10.73
CA MET A 52 13.05 35.11 -11.14
C MET A 52 12.01 35.28 -12.26
N HIS A 53 11.92 34.33 -13.20
CA HIS A 53 10.98 34.42 -14.31
C HIS A 53 9.54 34.09 -13.92
N LEU A 54 9.31 33.34 -12.80
CA LEU A 54 7.98 33.09 -12.28
C LEU A 54 7.18 34.36 -11.97
N GLU A 55 7.86 35.44 -11.52
CA GLU A 55 7.24 36.74 -11.28
C GLU A 55 6.66 37.38 -12.56
N TYR A 56 7.26 37.07 -13.70
CA TYR A 56 6.85 37.56 -15.03
C TYR A 56 5.86 36.61 -15.73
N GLY A 57 5.36 35.57 -15.05
CA GLY A 57 4.45 34.61 -15.63
C GLY A 57 5.10 33.59 -16.58
N VAL A 58 6.42 33.46 -16.55
CA VAL A 58 7.15 32.44 -17.31
C VAL A 58 7.42 31.25 -16.39
N GLY A 59 6.81 30.12 -16.69
CA GLY A 59 6.85 28.91 -15.86
C GLY A 59 5.63 28.78 -14.95
N THR A 60 5.57 27.69 -14.20
CA THR A 60 4.49 27.37 -13.27
C THR A 60 5.05 27.14 -11.88
N LYS A 61 4.27 27.46 -10.85
CA LYS A 61 4.62 27.12 -9.47
C LYS A 61 4.30 25.65 -9.25
N ASP A 62 5.21 24.94 -8.57
CA ASP A 62 4.96 23.58 -8.15
C ASP A 62 3.91 23.54 -7.05
N ASP A 63 2.99 22.56 -7.14
CA ASP A 63 2.03 22.27 -6.11
C ASP A 63 2.69 21.34 -5.07
N ILE A 64 2.78 21.83 -3.82
CA ILE A 64 3.41 21.09 -2.71
C ILE A 64 2.60 19.83 -2.36
N ASP A 65 1.29 19.85 -2.53
CA ASP A 65 0.40 18.74 -2.17
C ASP A 65 0.24 17.71 -3.28
N HIS A 66 0.77 17.97 -4.46
CA HIS A 66 0.81 17.03 -5.58
C HIS A 66 1.66 15.82 -5.25
N LEU A 67 1.16 14.59 -5.47
CA LEU A 67 1.90 13.36 -5.16
C LEU A 67 3.11 13.10 -6.06
N GLY A 68 3.29 13.85 -7.13
CA GLY A 68 4.55 13.93 -7.88
C GLY A 68 5.67 14.65 -7.11
N ASN A 69 5.34 15.49 -6.13
CA ASN A 69 6.26 16.24 -5.28
C ASN A 69 6.34 15.71 -3.84
N ARG A 70 5.39 14.88 -3.42
CA ARG A 70 5.35 14.21 -2.11
C ARG A 70 5.69 12.75 -2.27
N ARG A 71 6.86 12.37 -1.78
CA ARG A 71 7.29 10.97 -1.79
C ARG A 71 7.11 10.31 -0.44
N ILE A 72 7.07 8.99 -0.44
CA ILE A 72 6.97 8.16 0.74
C ILE A 72 8.34 7.60 1.08
N ARG A 73 8.68 7.67 2.35
CA ARG A 73 9.88 7.05 2.91
C ARG A 73 9.50 5.70 3.51
N ALA A 74 9.80 4.63 2.79
CA ALA A 74 9.55 3.28 3.24
C ALA A 74 10.49 2.86 4.38
N VAL A 75 10.17 1.75 5.05
CA VAL A 75 10.96 1.24 6.18
C VAL A 75 12.42 0.97 5.81
N GLY A 76 12.68 0.52 4.58
CA GLY A 76 14.04 0.27 4.08
C GLY A 76 14.92 1.52 4.12
N GLU A 77 14.41 2.67 3.66
CA GLU A 77 15.11 3.96 3.70
C GLU A 77 15.36 4.42 5.15
N LEU A 78 14.36 4.28 6.02
CA LEU A 78 14.50 4.67 7.42
C LEU A 78 15.55 3.81 8.14
N LEU A 79 15.57 2.52 7.90
CA LEU A 79 16.59 1.60 8.44
C LEU A 79 17.97 1.89 7.87
N GLN A 80 18.09 2.17 6.57
CA GLN A 80 19.34 2.54 5.93
C GLN A 80 19.95 3.78 6.59
N ASN A 81 19.15 4.80 6.88
CA ASN A 81 19.60 6.01 7.55
C ASN A 81 20.13 5.72 8.96
N GLN A 82 19.43 4.89 9.73
CA GLN A 82 19.89 4.48 11.07
C GLN A 82 21.16 3.63 11.01
N PHE A 83 21.24 2.72 10.06
CA PHE A 83 22.44 1.92 9.83
C PHE A 83 23.65 2.81 9.48
N ARG A 84 23.44 3.80 8.60
CA ARG A 84 24.48 4.79 8.24
C ARG A 84 24.99 5.56 9.45
N ILE A 85 24.09 6.01 10.33
CA ILE A 85 24.44 6.68 11.60
C ILE A 85 25.27 5.73 12.48
N GLY A 86 24.84 4.47 12.58
CA GLY A 86 25.58 3.44 13.34
C GLY A 86 26.98 3.18 12.79
N ILE A 87 27.13 3.08 11.47
CA ILE A 87 28.43 2.92 10.82
C ILE A 87 29.33 4.15 11.04
N SER A 88 28.82 5.36 10.93
CA SER A 88 29.58 6.60 11.18
C SER A 88 30.06 6.68 12.63
N ARG A 89 29.22 6.27 13.60
CA ARG A 89 29.63 6.17 15.01
C ARG A 89 30.72 5.10 15.20
N MET A 90 30.61 3.97 14.53
CA MET A 90 31.60 2.89 14.56
C MET A 90 32.94 3.35 13.95
N GLU A 91 32.90 4.01 12.78
CA GLU A 91 34.08 4.58 12.13
C GLU A 91 34.85 5.51 13.08
N ARG A 92 34.15 6.40 13.78
CA ARG A 92 34.75 7.31 14.76
C ARG A 92 35.49 6.55 15.86
N VAL A 93 34.87 5.51 16.42
CA VAL A 93 35.47 4.66 17.46
C VAL A 93 36.70 3.92 16.93
N VAL A 94 36.63 3.40 15.71
CA VAL A 94 37.78 2.71 15.07
C VAL A 94 38.93 3.70 14.86
N ARG A 95 38.66 4.89 14.35
CA ARG A 95 39.66 5.93 14.13
C ARG A 95 40.33 6.37 15.45
N GLU A 96 39.56 6.52 16.51
CA GLU A 96 40.06 6.82 17.85
C GLU A 96 40.97 5.69 18.38
N ARG A 97 40.55 4.42 18.26
CA ARG A 97 41.38 3.27 18.65
C ARG A 97 42.66 3.15 17.86
N MET A 98 42.62 3.40 16.56
CA MET A 98 43.84 3.39 15.71
C MET A 98 44.84 4.49 16.11
N SER A 99 44.36 5.62 16.65
CA SER A 99 45.25 6.71 17.09
C SER A 99 45.83 6.49 18.49
N THR A 100 45.15 5.71 19.35
CA THR A 100 45.51 5.55 20.78
C THR A 100 46.20 4.23 21.12
N GLN A 101 46.05 3.19 20.29
CA GLN A 101 46.60 1.86 20.54
C GLN A 101 47.87 1.60 19.74
N ASP A 102 48.77 0.78 20.32
CA ASP A 102 49.98 0.32 19.64
C ASP A 102 49.59 -0.62 18.48
N LEU A 103 50.00 -0.25 17.25
CA LEU A 103 49.66 -0.97 16.02
C LEU A 103 50.34 -2.33 15.86
N SER A 104 51.34 -2.65 16.73
CA SER A 104 52.03 -3.94 16.68
C SER A 104 51.15 -5.05 17.23
N GLY A 105 50.49 -5.83 16.37
CA GLY A 105 49.66 -6.96 16.74
C GLY A 105 48.15 -6.74 16.74
N ILE A 106 47.66 -5.62 16.25
CA ILE A 106 46.24 -5.37 16.13
C ILE A 106 45.60 -6.15 14.96
N SER A 107 44.51 -6.85 15.23
CA SER A 107 43.68 -7.47 14.20
C SER A 107 42.48 -6.55 13.85
N PRO A 108 41.95 -6.61 12.62
CA PRO A 108 40.73 -5.88 12.28
C PRO A 108 39.54 -6.16 13.23
N GLN A 109 39.46 -7.39 13.74
CA GLN A 109 38.41 -7.81 14.68
C GLN A 109 38.49 -7.10 16.05
N SER A 110 39.70 -6.77 16.51
CA SER A 110 39.89 -6.04 17.78
C SER A 110 39.56 -4.56 17.68
N LEU A 111 39.65 -3.98 16.48
CA LEU A 111 39.31 -2.57 16.20
C LEU A 111 37.82 -2.36 16.01
N ILE A 112 37.15 -3.29 15.32
CA ILE A 112 35.74 -3.15 14.97
C ILE A 112 34.87 -3.48 16.18
N ASN A 113 33.95 -2.53 16.50
CA ASN A 113 32.95 -2.72 17.52
C ASN A 113 31.53 -2.54 16.92
N ILE A 114 30.74 -3.58 16.93
CA ILE A 114 29.38 -3.59 16.35
C ILE A 114 28.34 -2.89 17.26
N LYS A 115 28.67 -2.62 18.53
CA LYS A 115 27.73 -2.04 19.50
C LYS A 115 27.08 -0.73 19.03
N PRO A 116 27.78 0.24 18.40
CA PRO A 116 27.16 1.47 17.90
C PRO A 116 26.10 1.22 16.83
N VAL A 117 26.30 0.25 15.95
CA VAL A 117 25.33 -0.13 14.91
C VAL A 117 24.10 -0.78 15.53
N THR A 118 24.32 -1.75 16.41
CA THR A 118 23.23 -2.41 17.15
C THR A 118 22.43 -1.41 18.00
N ALA A 119 23.09 -0.46 18.64
CA ALA A 119 22.44 0.59 19.41
C ALA A 119 21.57 1.51 18.54
N ALA A 120 22.06 1.92 17.36
CA ALA A 120 21.31 2.78 16.45
C ALA A 120 20.03 2.07 15.93
N ILE A 121 20.13 0.79 15.59
CA ILE A 121 18.97 0.00 15.14
C ILE A 121 17.97 -0.19 16.29
N LYS A 122 18.43 -0.53 17.50
CA LYS A 122 17.57 -0.65 18.68
C LYS A 122 16.91 0.67 19.06
N GLU A 123 17.61 1.80 18.92
CA GLU A 123 17.07 3.14 19.14
C GLU A 123 15.90 3.42 18.17
N PHE A 124 16.04 3.06 16.90
CA PHE A 124 14.96 3.21 15.91
C PHE A 124 13.72 2.40 16.29
N PHE A 125 13.85 1.11 16.54
CA PHE A 125 12.70 0.26 16.87
C PHE A 125 12.08 0.55 18.24
N GLY A 126 12.85 1.09 19.18
CA GLY A 126 12.38 1.36 20.55
C GLY A 126 11.81 2.76 20.77
N SER A 127 12.24 3.76 20.01
CA SER A 127 11.90 5.17 20.27
C SER A 127 11.42 5.97 19.07
N SER A 128 11.46 5.42 17.85
CA SER A 128 10.94 6.12 16.69
C SER A 128 9.41 6.19 16.72
N GLN A 129 8.86 7.36 16.40
CA GLN A 129 7.41 7.56 16.26
C GLN A 129 6.80 6.70 15.14
N LEU A 130 7.60 6.31 14.13
CA LEU A 130 7.16 5.51 12.99
C LEU A 130 7.20 4.01 13.27
N SER A 131 7.97 3.58 14.28
CA SER A 131 7.96 2.20 14.78
C SER A 131 6.87 2.08 15.83
N GLN A 132 5.75 1.45 15.46
CA GLN A 132 4.55 1.36 16.28
C GLN A 132 4.25 -0.07 16.66
N PHE A 133 3.59 -0.25 17.79
CA PHE A 133 3.04 -1.53 18.19
C PHE A 133 1.92 -1.92 17.23
N MET A 134 2.02 -3.09 16.60
CA MET A 134 1.10 -3.51 15.55
C MET A 134 -0.32 -3.66 16.08
N ASP A 135 -1.28 -3.04 15.39
CA ASP A 135 -2.70 -3.23 15.62
C ASP A 135 -3.11 -4.61 15.11
N GLN A 136 -3.46 -5.50 16.02
CA GLN A 136 -3.69 -6.93 15.80
C GLN A 136 -5.05 -7.39 16.32
N ASN A 137 -6.07 -6.52 16.27
CA ASN A 137 -7.44 -6.89 16.67
C ASN A 137 -8.01 -7.98 15.74
N ASN A 138 -7.84 -7.81 14.45
CA ASN A 138 -8.31 -8.73 13.42
C ASN A 138 -7.38 -8.66 12.19
N PRO A 139 -7.51 -9.56 11.21
CA PRO A 139 -6.65 -9.55 10.03
C PRO A 139 -6.67 -8.24 9.25
N LEU A 140 -7.84 -7.60 9.18
CA LEU A 140 -7.99 -6.33 8.47
C LEU A 140 -7.23 -5.21 9.15
N SER A 141 -7.22 -5.14 10.49
CA SER A 141 -6.45 -4.14 11.23
C SER A 141 -4.95 -4.27 11.02
N GLU A 142 -4.43 -5.50 10.91
CA GLU A 142 -3.03 -5.76 10.58
C GLU A 142 -2.66 -5.25 9.19
N ILE A 143 -3.45 -5.60 8.17
CA ILE A 143 -3.23 -5.17 6.78
C ILE A 143 -3.27 -3.66 6.69
N THR A 144 -4.28 -3.03 7.27
CA THR A 144 -4.46 -1.58 7.24
C THR A 144 -3.30 -0.86 7.95
N HIS A 145 -2.83 -1.38 9.09
CA HIS A 145 -1.69 -0.80 9.79
C HIS A 145 -0.40 -0.86 8.96
N LYS A 146 -0.16 -1.97 8.27
CA LYS A 146 1.02 -2.15 7.40
C LYS A 146 0.98 -1.26 6.15
N ARG A 147 -0.20 -0.86 5.70
CA ARG A 147 -0.42 0.00 4.51
C ARG A 147 -0.67 1.47 4.88
N ARG A 148 -0.41 1.86 6.10
CA ARG A 148 -0.65 3.23 6.59
C ARG A 148 0.44 4.19 6.13
N LEU A 149 0.03 5.37 5.69
CA LEU A 149 0.86 6.49 5.28
C LEU A 149 0.74 7.62 6.30
N SER A 150 1.84 7.97 6.94
CA SER A 150 1.87 9.04 7.95
C SER A 150 2.61 10.27 7.43
N ALA A 151 2.00 11.45 7.55
CA ALA A 151 2.67 12.72 7.29
C ALA A 151 3.48 13.21 8.49
N LEU A 152 3.36 12.54 9.64
CA LEU A 152 4.02 12.88 10.91
C LEU A 152 5.38 12.18 11.05
N GLY A 153 6.19 12.67 11.96
CA GLY A 153 7.45 12.04 12.34
C GLY A 153 8.70 12.76 11.86
N PRO A 154 9.88 12.15 12.01
CA PRO A 154 11.16 12.75 11.61
C PRO A 154 11.20 13.05 10.11
N GLY A 155 11.42 14.32 9.75
CA GLY A 155 11.40 14.79 8.38
C GLY A 155 10.00 15.03 7.80
N GLY A 156 8.94 14.86 8.60
CA GLY A 156 7.56 15.17 8.27
C GLY A 156 7.03 16.42 8.97
N LEU A 157 5.70 16.52 9.02
CA LEU A 157 4.99 17.64 9.63
C LEU A 157 4.77 17.42 11.15
N SER A 158 4.56 18.49 11.88
CA SER A 158 3.97 18.45 13.23
C SER A 158 2.47 18.75 13.15
N ARG A 159 1.67 18.20 14.06
CA ARG A 159 0.21 18.42 14.11
C ARG A 159 -0.17 19.90 14.12
N ASP A 160 0.57 20.70 14.90
CA ASP A 160 0.27 22.12 15.09
C ASP A 160 0.61 22.98 13.88
N ARG A 161 1.51 22.50 13.01
CA ARG A 161 1.92 23.19 11.78
C ARG A 161 1.17 22.74 10.53
N ALA A 162 0.39 21.67 10.62
CA ALA A 162 -0.38 21.15 9.52
C ALA A 162 -1.68 21.96 9.35
N GLY A 163 -1.73 22.78 8.31
CA GLY A 163 -2.92 23.52 7.90
C GLY A 163 -3.99 22.62 7.25
N PHE A 164 -5.08 23.23 6.78
CA PHE A 164 -6.15 22.52 6.09
C PHE A 164 -5.70 21.94 4.74
N GLU A 165 -4.88 22.64 3.99
CA GLU A 165 -4.41 22.24 2.65
C GLU A 165 -3.74 20.87 2.64
N VAL A 166 -2.88 20.58 3.64
CA VAL A 166 -2.19 19.30 3.76
C VAL A 166 -3.13 18.14 4.14
N ARG A 167 -4.25 18.46 4.79
CA ARG A 167 -5.26 17.50 5.27
C ARG A 167 -6.33 17.20 4.23
N ASP A 168 -6.47 18.04 3.22
CA ASP A 168 -7.47 17.90 2.16
C ASP A 168 -7.11 16.75 1.21
N VAL A 169 -8.12 16.29 0.48
CA VAL A 169 -7.95 15.31 -0.59
C VAL A 169 -7.58 16.05 -1.87
N HIS A 170 -6.36 15.80 -2.35
CA HIS A 170 -5.88 16.35 -3.61
C HIS A 170 -6.31 15.44 -4.78
N TYR A 171 -6.50 15.98 -5.98
CA TYR A 171 -6.92 15.17 -7.14
C TYR A 171 -5.93 14.03 -7.46
N THR A 172 -4.64 14.20 -7.19
CA THR A 172 -3.62 13.17 -7.37
C THR A 172 -3.73 11.99 -6.40
N HIS A 173 -4.59 12.08 -5.39
CA HIS A 173 -4.88 10.95 -4.48
C HIS A 173 -5.67 9.84 -5.19
N TYR A 174 -6.28 10.12 -6.33
CA TYR A 174 -7.06 9.14 -7.08
C TYR A 174 -6.22 7.90 -7.42
N GLY A 175 -6.70 6.74 -7.00
CA GLY A 175 -5.97 5.46 -7.19
C GLY A 175 -4.70 5.27 -6.37
N ARG A 176 -4.28 6.25 -5.55
CA ARG A 176 -3.04 6.24 -4.75
C ARG A 176 -3.29 6.25 -3.25
N MET A 177 -4.07 7.19 -2.77
CA MET A 177 -4.45 7.29 -1.36
C MET A 177 -5.96 7.22 -1.22
N CYS A 178 -6.46 6.44 -0.26
CA CYS A 178 -7.89 6.37 0.02
C CYS A 178 -8.40 7.72 0.54
N PRO A 179 -9.46 8.30 -0.06
CA PRO A 179 -10.01 9.57 0.38
C PRO A 179 -10.87 9.47 1.63
N ILE A 180 -11.25 8.25 2.04
CA ILE A 180 -12.22 7.98 3.10
C ILE A 180 -11.53 7.50 4.37
N GLU A 181 -10.57 6.57 4.27
CA GLU A 181 -9.93 5.97 5.43
C GLU A 181 -8.88 6.90 6.03
N THR A 182 -9.28 7.66 7.05
CA THR A 182 -8.41 8.53 7.86
C THR A 182 -8.92 8.54 9.29
N PRO A 183 -8.08 8.77 10.31
CA PRO A 183 -8.55 8.92 11.69
C PRO A 183 -9.49 10.11 11.85
N GLU A 184 -10.37 10.03 12.83
CA GLU A 184 -11.14 11.15 13.33
C GLU A 184 -10.32 11.96 14.35
N GLY A 185 -10.51 13.27 14.39
CA GLY A 185 -9.87 14.14 15.36
C GLY A 185 -8.57 14.81 14.89
N PRO A 186 -7.58 15.05 15.76
CA PRO A 186 -6.42 15.90 15.44
C PRO A 186 -5.55 15.40 14.28
N ASN A 187 -5.57 14.12 14.00
CA ASN A 187 -4.78 13.48 12.96
C ASN A 187 -5.50 13.32 11.62
N ILE A 188 -6.70 13.88 11.48
CA ILE A 188 -7.47 13.79 10.23
C ILE A 188 -6.64 14.32 9.06
N GLY A 189 -6.61 13.59 7.96
CA GLY A 189 -5.86 13.93 6.75
C GLY A 189 -4.33 13.80 6.86
N LEU A 190 -3.76 13.60 8.06
CA LEU A 190 -2.33 13.40 8.27
C LEU A 190 -1.93 11.93 8.29
N ILE A 191 -2.86 11.06 8.63
CA ILE A 191 -2.69 9.62 8.60
C ILE A 191 -3.66 9.08 7.54
N ASN A 192 -3.12 8.55 6.45
CA ASN A 192 -3.89 8.04 5.32
C ASN A 192 -3.56 6.57 5.07
N SER A 193 -4.35 5.91 4.25
CA SER A 193 -4.12 4.53 3.82
C SER A 193 -3.82 4.47 2.32
N LEU A 194 -2.89 3.60 1.95
CA LEU A 194 -2.57 3.32 0.56
C LEU A 194 -3.80 2.68 -0.12
N ALA A 195 -4.14 3.12 -1.32
CA ALA A 195 -5.21 2.52 -2.10
C ALA A 195 -4.92 1.06 -2.45
N SER A 196 -5.96 0.27 -2.69
CA SER A 196 -5.85 -1.19 -2.82
C SER A 196 -4.92 -1.65 -3.96
N TYR A 197 -4.91 -0.94 -5.09
CA TYR A 197 -4.08 -1.28 -6.26
C TYR A 197 -2.78 -0.47 -6.36
N ALA A 198 -2.60 0.53 -5.49
CA ALA A 198 -1.42 1.38 -5.52
C ALA A 198 -0.16 0.66 -5.04
N ARG A 199 0.97 1.06 -5.57
CA ARG A 199 2.28 0.62 -5.11
C ARG A 199 3.23 1.82 -4.98
N ILE A 200 4.35 1.61 -4.31
CA ILE A 200 5.40 2.61 -4.14
C ILE A 200 6.57 2.20 -5.03
N ASN A 201 7.07 3.11 -5.86
CA ASN A 201 8.20 2.86 -6.74
C ASN A 201 9.55 2.94 -6.02
N GLU A 202 10.64 2.69 -6.74
CA GLU A 202 12.01 2.72 -6.21
C GLU A 202 12.42 4.10 -5.66
N TYR A 203 11.82 5.17 -6.16
CA TYR A 203 12.09 6.55 -5.74
C TYR A 203 11.21 7.02 -4.57
N GLY A 204 10.20 6.21 -4.19
CA GLY A 204 9.27 6.52 -3.11
C GLY A 204 7.97 7.20 -3.55
N PHE A 205 7.72 7.36 -4.85
CA PHE A 205 6.46 7.90 -5.35
C PHE A 205 5.39 6.82 -5.44
N VAL A 206 4.15 7.22 -5.19
CA VAL A 206 3.00 6.31 -5.28
C VAL A 206 2.53 6.23 -6.73
N GLU A 207 2.44 5.02 -7.23
CA GLU A 207 1.97 4.70 -8.58
C GLU A 207 0.61 4.04 -8.54
N ALA A 208 -0.21 4.34 -9.55
CA ALA A 208 -1.49 3.69 -9.77
C ALA A 208 -1.49 2.94 -11.10
N PRO A 209 -2.19 1.78 -11.20
CA PRO A 209 -2.26 1.00 -12.42
C PRO A 209 -3.35 1.53 -13.35
N TYR A 210 -3.06 1.57 -14.65
CA TYR A 210 -4.00 1.91 -15.71
C TYR A 210 -3.86 0.92 -16.88
N ARG A 211 -4.97 0.69 -17.57
CA ARG A 211 -4.97 -0.05 -18.83
C ARG A 211 -4.58 0.90 -19.96
N LEU A 212 -3.69 0.46 -20.85
CA LEU A 212 -3.28 1.24 -22.01
C LEU A 212 -4.36 1.19 -23.09
N VAL A 213 -4.57 2.31 -23.77
CA VAL A 213 -5.45 2.41 -24.94
C VAL A 213 -4.60 2.48 -26.20
N ASP A 214 -4.76 1.47 -27.06
CA ASP A 214 -4.10 1.44 -28.37
C ASP A 214 -4.79 2.43 -29.32
N ARG A 215 -4.03 3.37 -29.84
CA ARG A 215 -4.46 4.44 -30.76
C ARG A 215 -3.94 4.25 -32.18
N THR A 216 -3.59 3.03 -32.56
CA THR A 216 -3.14 2.71 -33.93
C THR A 216 -4.19 3.12 -34.95
N ASP A 217 -5.48 2.94 -34.64
CA ASP A 217 -6.60 3.57 -35.36
C ASP A 217 -7.11 4.79 -34.59
N PRO A 218 -6.75 6.02 -34.99
CA PRO A 218 -7.13 7.24 -34.27
C PRO A 218 -8.66 7.45 -34.16
N LYS A 219 -9.46 6.84 -35.03
CA LYS A 219 -10.92 6.98 -35.04
C LYS A 219 -11.61 5.96 -34.12
N ASN A 220 -10.97 4.87 -33.83
CA ASN A 220 -11.56 3.81 -33.02
C ASN A 220 -10.53 3.21 -32.05
N PRO A 221 -10.13 3.93 -31.01
CA PRO A 221 -9.14 3.48 -30.02
C PRO A 221 -9.62 2.22 -29.31
N ARG A 222 -8.69 1.33 -28.98
CA ARG A 222 -8.94 0.04 -28.37
C ARG A 222 -8.29 -0.03 -26.98
N VAL A 223 -9.05 -0.38 -25.97
CA VAL A 223 -8.54 -0.68 -24.63
C VAL A 223 -7.83 -2.04 -24.66
N THR A 224 -6.58 -2.08 -24.23
CA THR A 224 -5.78 -3.30 -24.14
C THR A 224 -5.89 -3.92 -22.75
N ASP A 225 -5.45 -5.17 -22.60
CA ASP A 225 -5.30 -5.83 -21.32
C ASP A 225 -3.93 -5.54 -20.66
N GLU A 226 -3.10 -4.77 -21.34
CA GLU A 226 -1.81 -4.34 -20.80
C GLU A 226 -2.01 -3.29 -19.72
N VAL A 227 -1.47 -3.56 -18.51
CA VAL A 227 -1.55 -2.67 -17.37
C VAL A 227 -0.19 -2.08 -17.09
N GLN A 228 -0.11 -0.75 -17.04
CA GLN A 228 1.08 -0.02 -16.68
C GLN A 228 0.83 0.85 -15.45
N TYR A 229 1.86 1.02 -14.64
CA TYR A 229 1.82 1.88 -13.45
C TYR A 229 2.38 3.26 -13.77
N PHE A 230 1.67 4.29 -13.35
CA PHE A 230 2.03 5.70 -13.57
C PHE A 230 2.12 6.44 -12.25
N THR A 231 3.12 7.30 -12.14
CA THR A 231 3.22 8.30 -11.09
C THR A 231 2.21 9.44 -11.34
N ALA A 232 2.00 10.30 -10.35
CA ALA A 232 0.99 11.37 -10.48
C ALA A 232 1.37 12.42 -11.53
N ASP A 233 2.65 12.72 -11.67
CA ASP A 233 3.18 13.65 -12.67
C ASP A 233 3.10 13.10 -14.10
N GLU A 234 3.36 11.80 -14.26
CA GLU A 234 3.17 11.14 -15.57
C GLU A 234 1.70 11.08 -15.97
N GLU A 235 0.79 10.80 -15.01
CA GLU A 235 -0.66 10.73 -15.27
C GLU A 235 -1.24 12.07 -15.72
N ASP A 236 -0.71 13.18 -15.25
CA ASP A 236 -1.17 14.54 -15.59
C ASP A 236 -1.15 14.85 -17.10
N ASP A 237 -0.38 14.11 -17.86
CA ASP A 237 -0.25 14.29 -19.32
C ASP A 237 -1.31 13.48 -20.11
N TYR A 238 -2.09 12.61 -19.45
CA TYR A 238 -3.00 11.68 -20.11
C TYR A 238 -4.48 11.92 -19.76
N HIS A 239 -5.36 11.66 -20.73
CA HIS A 239 -6.80 11.58 -20.50
C HIS A 239 -7.16 10.16 -20.08
N VAL A 240 -7.77 10.02 -18.90
CA VAL A 240 -8.07 8.73 -18.29
C VAL A 240 -9.57 8.48 -18.27
N ALA A 241 -10.02 7.38 -18.90
CA ALA A 241 -11.41 6.96 -18.85
C ALA A 241 -11.74 6.25 -17.55
N GLN A 242 -12.99 6.34 -17.10
CA GLN A 242 -13.48 5.58 -15.96
C GLN A 242 -13.57 4.08 -16.27
N ALA A 243 -13.39 3.23 -15.25
CA ALA A 243 -13.44 1.79 -15.36
C ALA A 243 -14.80 1.21 -15.80
N ASN A 244 -15.90 1.97 -15.60
CA ASN A 244 -17.26 1.60 -15.99
C ASN A 244 -17.65 2.06 -17.39
N ALA A 245 -16.72 2.61 -18.19
CA ALA A 245 -16.97 2.95 -19.57
C ALA A 245 -17.38 1.69 -20.36
N GLU A 246 -18.42 1.80 -21.19
CA GLU A 246 -18.92 0.69 -22.00
C GLU A 246 -17.94 0.39 -23.13
N ILE A 247 -17.40 -0.82 -23.12
CA ILE A 247 -16.51 -1.37 -24.16
C ILE A 247 -17.17 -2.59 -24.80
N ASP A 248 -16.93 -2.81 -26.08
CA ASP A 248 -17.38 -4.01 -26.79
C ASP A 248 -16.44 -5.23 -26.55
N GLU A 249 -16.77 -6.38 -27.12
CA GLU A 249 -15.99 -7.60 -26.99
C GLU A 249 -14.56 -7.49 -27.59
N GLU A 250 -14.36 -6.54 -28.50
CA GLU A 250 -13.05 -6.28 -29.14
C GLU A 250 -12.23 -5.23 -28.36
N GLY A 251 -12.83 -4.60 -27.34
CA GLY A 251 -12.20 -3.59 -26.48
C GLY A 251 -12.37 -2.14 -26.96
N HIS A 252 -13.25 -1.87 -27.95
CA HIS A 252 -13.52 -0.50 -28.40
C HIS A 252 -14.62 0.17 -27.58
N PHE A 253 -14.51 1.49 -27.41
CA PHE A 253 -15.57 2.26 -26.75
C PHE A 253 -16.84 2.30 -27.59
N VAL A 254 -17.97 1.92 -27.00
CA VAL A 254 -19.29 1.89 -27.64
C VAL A 254 -19.78 3.32 -27.93
N LYS A 255 -19.57 4.23 -26.99
CA LYS A 255 -19.98 5.64 -27.10
C LYS A 255 -18.86 6.50 -27.66
N ASN A 256 -19.22 7.54 -28.43
CA ASN A 256 -18.25 8.50 -28.95
C ASN A 256 -17.72 9.43 -27.86
N THR A 257 -18.51 9.69 -26.81
CA THR A 257 -18.11 10.47 -25.64
C THR A 257 -17.98 9.54 -24.43
N VAL A 258 -16.89 9.66 -23.70
CA VAL A 258 -16.56 8.82 -22.55
C VAL A 258 -16.29 9.72 -21.35
N SER A 259 -16.91 9.38 -20.22
CA SER A 259 -16.63 10.08 -18.97
C SER A 259 -15.21 9.76 -18.52
N GLY A 260 -14.45 10.79 -18.23
CA GLY A 260 -13.06 10.66 -17.86
C GLY A 260 -12.56 11.84 -17.02
N ARG A 261 -11.27 11.84 -16.75
CA ARG A 261 -10.58 12.93 -16.06
C ARG A 261 -9.30 13.30 -16.79
N TYR A 262 -8.99 14.58 -16.69
CA TYR A 262 -7.71 15.13 -17.11
C TYR A 262 -7.25 16.12 -16.03
N ARG A 263 -6.18 15.77 -15.31
CA ARG A 263 -5.75 16.51 -14.11
C ARG A 263 -6.89 16.65 -13.10
N GLU A 264 -7.26 17.87 -12.73
CA GLU A 264 -8.35 18.19 -11.80
C GLU A 264 -9.74 18.16 -12.47
N GLU A 265 -9.80 18.26 -13.79
CA GLU A 265 -11.04 18.36 -14.53
C GLU A 265 -11.67 16.98 -14.76
N THR A 266 -12.94 16.83 -14.39
CA THR A 266 -13.74 15.65 -14.69
C THR A 266 -14.83 16.05 -15.67
N SER A 267 -14.78 15.51 -16.90
CA SER A 267 -15.74 15.81 -17.95
C SER A 267 -15.94 14.65 -18.91
N GLU A 268 -16.80 14.85 -19.91
CA GLU A 268 -16.93 13.92 -21.03
C GLU A 268 -15.96 14.30 -22.13
N PHE A 269 -15.08 13.36 -22.48
CA PHE A 269 -14.08 13.51 -23.54
C PHE A 269 -14.48 12.71 -24.77
N ASP A 270 -14.03 13.15 -25.93
CA ASP A 270 -14.13 12.34 -27.15
C ASP A 270 -13.26 11.08 -26.99
N LYS A 271 -13.78 9.92 -27.42
CA LYS A 271 -13.05 8.64 -27.33
C LYS A 271 -11.66 8.67 -27.95
N THR A 272 -11.44 9.54 -28.95
CA THR A 272 -10.17 9.71 -29.64
C THR A 272 -9.08 10.37 -28.77
N GLN A 273 -9.48 11.06 -27.71
CA GLN A 273 -8.58 11.74 -26.77
C GLN A 273 -8.12 10.80 -25.64
N ILE A 274 -8.89 9.74 -25.37
CA ILE A 274 -8.60 8.82 -24.26
C ILE A 274 -7.32 8.02 -24.54
N GLU A 275 -6.43 7.97 -23.57
CA GLU A 275 -5.13 7.32 -23.65
C GLU A 275 -4.97 6.20 -22.61
N LEU A 276 -5.64 6.34 -21.47
CA LEU A 276 -5.62 5.40 -20.37
C LEU A 276 -7.06 5.08 -19.92
N MET A 277 -7.21 3.94 -19.27
CA MET A 277 -8.46 3.54 -18.62
C MET A 277 -8.19 2.98 -17.23
N ASP A 278 -9.03 3.30 -16.26
CA ASP A 278 -8.97 2.72 -14.93
C ASP A 278 -9.13 1.20 -14.98
N VAL A 279 -8.36 0.49 -14.15
CA VAL A 279 -8.44 -0.99 -14.08
C VAL A 279 -9.73 -1.44 -13.39
N SER A 280 -10.12 -0.77 -12.31
CA SER A 280 -11.30 -1.11 -11.51
C SER A 280 -11.80 0.10 -10.73
N PRO A 281 -13.11 0.23 -10.48
CA PRO A 281 -13.63 1.26 -9.57
C PRO A 281 -13.10 1.13 -8.13
N LYS A 282 -12.70 -0.07 -7.71
CA LYS A 282 -12.15 -0.34 -6.37
C LYS A 282 -10.76 0.25 -6.16
N MET A 283 -10.06 0.65 -7.22
CA MET A 283 -8.70 1.20 -7.13
C MET A 283 -8.63 2.52 -6.35
N VAL A 284 -9.74 3.23 -6.22
CA VAL A 284 -9.81 4.52 -5.51
C VAL A 284 -9.69 4.34 -3.99
N PHE A 285 -10.15 3.21 -3.46
CA PHE A 285 -10.33 2.98 -2.04
C PHE A 285 -9.27 2.06 -1.45
N SER A 286 -9.05 2.19 -0.14
CA SER A 286 -8.24 1.24 0.63
C SER A 286 -8.95 -0.11 0.77
N VAL A 287 -8.23 -1.10 1.31
CA VAL A 287 -8.79 -2.45 1.52
C VAL A 287 -9.98 -2.42 2.47
N ALA A 288 -9.89 -1.71 3.60
CA ALA A 288 -10.98 -1.61 4.57
C ALA A 288 -12.23 -0.93 3.97
N THR A 289 -12.05 0.18 3.27
CA THR A 289 -13.14 0.90 2.61
C THR A 289 -13.78 0.08 1.50
N SER A 290 -12.99 -0.70 0.77
CA SER A 290 -13.49 -1.59 -0.30
C SER A 290 -14.35 -2.75 0.21
N MET A 291 -14.37 -3.03 1.53
CA MET A 291 -15.24 -4.04 2.14
C MET A 291 -16.63 -3.52 2.49
N ILE A 292 -16.88 -2.22 2.40
CA ILE A 292 -18.19 -1.64 2.73
C ILE A 292 -19.15 -1.89 1.56
N PRO A 293 -20.20 -2.70 1.74
CA PRO A 293 -21.19 -2.92 0.70
C PRO A 293 -22.03 -1.66 0.51
N PHE A 294 -22.44 -1.39 -0.74
CA PHE A 294 -23.23 -0.20 -1.10
C PHE A 294 -22.60 1.14 -0.67
N LEU A 295 -21.27 1.20 -0.71
CA LEU A 295 -20.51 2.40 -0.31
C LEU A 295 -20.98 3.67 -1.03
N GLN A 296 -21.37 3.56 -2.29
CA GLN A 296 -21.85 4.69 -3.10
C GLN A 296 -23.15 5.33 -2.56
N ASN A 297 -23.90 4.64 -1.72
CA ASN A 297 -25.13 5.14 -1.09
C ASN A 297 -24.89 5.81 0.27
N ASP A 298 -23.67 5.70 0.80
CA ASP A 298 -23.31 6.27 2.09
C ASP A 298 -22.72 7.67 1.95
N ASP A 299 -23.00 8.52 2.93
CA ASP A 299 -22.27 9.77 3.09
C ASP A 299 -20.81 9.50 3.45
N CYS A 300 -19.89 10.32 2.95
CA CYS A 300 -18.46 10.12 3.18
C CYS A 300 -18.06 10.14 4.66
N THR A 301 -18.74 10.91 5.49
CA THR A 301 -18.53 10.95 6.94
C THR A 301 -18.85 9.61 7.59
N ARG A 302 -19.96 8.97 7.21
CA ARG A 302 -20.36 7.66 7.73
C ARG A 302 -19.52 6.53 7.15
N ALA A 303 -19.08 6.64 5.90
CA ALA A 303 -18.14 5.70 5.30
C ALA A 303 -16.78 5.71 6.03
N LEU A 304 -16.28 6.89 6.40
CA LEU A 304 -15.06 7.05 7.22
C LEU A 304 -15.23 6.35 8.58
N MET A 305 -16.32 6.63 9.29
CA MET A 305 -16.60 5.99 10.57
C MET A 305 -16.71 4.46 10.44
N GLY A 306 -17.43 3.96 9.44
CA GLY A 306 -17.57 2.54 9.15
C GLY A 306 -16.24 1.85 8.83
N SER A 307 -15.42 2.45 8.00
CA SER A 307 -14.08 1.96 7.68
C SER A 307 -13.19 1.85 8.93
N ASN A 308 -13.21 2.89 9.78
CA ASN A 308 -12.47 2.88 11.04
C ASN A 308 -13.00 1.83 12.03
N MET A 309 -14.33 1.64 12.12
CA MET A 309 -14.94 0.66 13.03
C MET A 309 -14.67 -0.78 12.61
N GLN A 310 -14.56 -1.11 11.33
CA GLN A 310 -14.17 -2.45 10.87
C GLN A 310 -12.82 -2.91 11.47
N ARG A 311 -11.87 -1.99 11.64
CA ARG A 311 -10.56 -2.29 12.24
C ARG A 311 -10.61 -2.58 13.73
N GLN A 312 -11.68 -2.22 14.41
CA GLN A 312 -11.87 -2.40 15.85
C GLN A 312 -12.63 -3.69 16.19
N ALA A 313 -13.09 -4.44 15.18
CA ALA A 313 -13.84 -5.67 15.38
C ALA A 313 -13.01 -6.73 16.09
N VAL A 314 -13.56 -7.30 17.15
CA VAL A 314 -12.91 -8.35 17.96
C VAL A 314 -13.22 -9.72 17.36
N PRO A 315 -12.24 -10.65 17.30
CA PRO A 315 -12.48 -12.02 16.87
C PRO A 315 -13.48 -12.73 17.81
N LEU A 316 -14.59 -13.22 17.24
CA LEU A 316 -15.61 -13.94 17.97
C LEU A 316 -15.30 -15.44 18.02
N LEU A 317 -15.93 -16.16 18.96
CA LEU A 317 -15.85 -17.63 19.03
C LEU A 317 -16.30 -18.27 17.72
N MET A 318 -17.42 -17.81 17.18
CA MET A 318 -17.95 -18.23 15.89
C MET A 318 -18.32 -17.00 15.09
N THR A 319 -17.61 -16.75 14.02
CA THR A 319 -17.89 -15.66 13.09
C THR A 319 -18.72 -16.12 11.91
N GLU A 320 -19.40 -15.21 11.25
CA GLU A 320 -20.16 -15.46 10.04
C GLU A 320 -19.68 -14.55 8.93
N ALA A 321 -19.47 -15.13 7.75
CA ALA A 321 -19.21 -14.33 6.55
C ALA A 321 -20.42 -13.45 6.24
N PRO A 322 -20.20 -12.22 5.74
CA PRO A 322 -21.29 -11.32 5.40
C PRO A 322 -22.14 -11.93 4.27
N VAL A 323 -23.48 -11.82 4.41
CA VAL A 323 -24.42 -12.29 3.37
C VAL A 323 -24.25 -11.50 2.08
N ILE A 324 -23.98 -10.21 2.20
CA ILE A 324 -23.68 -9.30 1.07
C ILE A 324 -22.26 -8.78 1.24
N GLY A 325 -21.41 -9.06 0.28
CA GLY A 325 -20.01 -8.63 0.25
C GLY A 325 -19.66 -7.91 -1.05
N THR A 326 -18.45 -7.41 -1.10
CA THR A 326 -17.90 -6.68 -2.26
C THR A 326 -17.00 -7.54 -3.15
N GLY A 327 -16.70 -8.78 -2.73
CA GLY A 327 -15.84 -9.72 -3.44
C GLY A 327 -14.35 -9.57 -3.14
N ILE A 328 -13.94 -8.65 -2.28
CA ILE A 328 -12.54 -8.49 -1.84
C ILE A 328 -12.22 -9.34 -0.60
N GLU A 329 -13.22 -9.84 0.11
CA GLU A 329 -13.10 -10.51 1.39
C GLU A 329 -12.23 -11.77 1.29
N ASN A 330 -12.43 -12.57 0.26
CA ASN A 330 -11.68 -13.81 0.04
C ASN A 330 -10.20 -13.53 -0.23
N LYS A 331 -9.92 -12.61 -1.14
CA LYS A 331 -8.54 -12.20 -1.44
C LYS A 331 -7.84 -11.63 -0.22
N THR A 332 -8.53 -10.79 0.55
CA THR A 332 -7.98 -10.19 1.77
C THR A 332 -7.67 -11.24 2.83
N ALA A 333 -8.54 -12.22 3.04
CA ALA A 333 -8.30 -13.31 3.99
C ALA A 333 -7.06 -14.14 3.61
N ARG A 334 -6.90 -14.46 2.33
CA ARG A 334 -5.71 -15.18 1.85
C ARG A 334 -4.43 -14.37 2.01
N ASP A 335 -4.43 -13.14 1.54
CA ASP A 335 -3.25 -12.26 1.51
C ASP A 335 -2.84 -11.79 2.93
N SER A 336 -3.75 -11.83 3.91
CA SER A 336 -3.44 -11.48 5.31
C SER A 336 -2.51 -12.46 6.00
N GLY A 337 -2.44 -13.70 5.52
CA GLY A 337 -1.63 -14.77 6.12
C GLY A 337 -2.22 -15.36 7.41
N VAL A 338 -3.43 -15.01 7.81
CA VAL A 338 -4.11 -15.61 8.98
C VAL A 338 -4.73 -16.96 8.66
N CYS A 339 -5.10 -17.19 7.40
CA CYS A 339 -5.56 -18.47 6.90
C CYS A 339 -4.35 -19.30 6.47
N VAL A 340 -4.44 -20.63 6.68
CA VAL A 340 -3.46 -21.56 6.15
C VAL A 340 -3.88 -21.96 4.74
N VAL A 341 -2.98 -21.81 3.79
CA VAL A 341 -3.20 -22.06 2.37
C VAL A 341 -2.38 -23.26 1.93
N ALA A 342 -2.92 -24.11 1.06
CA ALA A 342 -2.19 -25.22 0.48
C ALA A 342 -1.08 -24.73 -0.45
N GLU A 343 0.12 -25.25 -0.30
CA GLU A 343 1.30 -24.88 -1.09
C GLU A 343 1.38 -25.65 -2.43
N ALA A 344 0.69 -26.80 -2.52
CA ALA A 344 0.65 -27.64 -3.72
C ALA A 344 -0.66 -28.43 -3.80
N ASP A 345 -0.94 -28.98 -4.98
CA ASP A 345 -2.06 -29.89 -5.19
C ASP A 345 -1.83 -31.20 -4.46
N GLY A 346 -2.87 -31.74 -3.81
CA GLY A 346 -2.74 -32.98 -3.07
C GLY A 346 -4.01 -33.47 -2.40
N GLU A 347 -3.84 -34.51 -1.56
CA GLU A 347 -4.90 -35.14 -0.77
C GLU A 347 -4.63 -35.02 0.74
N VAL A 348 -5.63 -34.65 1.51
CA VAL A 348 -5.53 -34.52 2.97
C VAL A 348 -5.48 -35.92 3.60
N LEU A 349 -4.34 -36.27 4.19
CA LEU A 349 -4.14 -37.54 4.90
C LEU A 349 -4.69 -37.51 6.32
N LEU A 350 -4.50 -36.36 6.99
CA LEU A 350 -4.86 -36.17 8.40
C LEU A 350 -5.30 -34.73 8.61
N SER A 351 -6.40 -34.55 9.31
CA SER A 351 -6.88 -33.23 9.76
C SER A 351 -7.18 -33.33 11.25
N GLU A 352 -6.32 -32.70 12.07
CA GLU A 352 -6.46 -32.61 13.52
C GLU A 352 -6.59 -31.14 13.93
N SER A 353 -6.91 -30.88 15.18
CA SER A 353 -7.11 -29.52 15.67
C SER A 353 -5.86 -28.65 15.62
N ASP A 354 -4.66 -29.24 15.67
CA ASP A 354 -3.37 -28.58 15.76
C ASP A 354 -2.50 -28.73 14.51
N LYS A 355 -2.85 -29.65 13.60
CA LYS A 355 -2.10 -29.89 12.37
C LYS A 355 -2.96 -30.48 11.25
N ILE A 356 -2.55 -30.21 10.03
CA ILE A 356 -3.09 -30.81 8.80
C ILE A 356 -1.90 -31.43 8.05
N ILE A 357 -2.07 -32.65 7.56
CA ILE A 357 -1.06 -33.34 6.75
C ILE A 357 -1.65 -33.57 5.36
N VAL A 358 -0.98 -33.03 4.34
CA VAL A 358 -1.34 -33.18 2.94
C VAL A 358 -0.26 -33.98 2.23
N ARG A 359 -0.66 -34.96 1.44
CA ARG A 359 0.20 -35.66 0.51
C ARG A 359 0.04 -35.01 -0.84
N GLU A 360 1.10 -34.38 -1.31
CA GLU A 360 1.18 -33.75 -2.63
C GLU A 360 1.12 -34.81 -3.75
N ASP A 361 0.70 -34.42 -4.94
CA ASP A 361 0.59 -35.32 -6.08
C ASP A 361 1.95 -35.87 -6.51
N ASP A 362 3.06 -35.19 -6.20
CA ASP A 362 4.43 -35.67 -6.39
C ASP A 362 4.90 -36.70 -5.33
N GLY A 363 4.04 -37.02 -4.36
CA GLY A 363 4.28 -37.97 -3.29
C GLY A 363 4.95 -37.41 -2.03
N LYS A 364 5.27 -36.13 -2.00
CA LYS A 364 5.77 -35.49 -0.78
C LYS A 364 4.66 -35.33 0.23
N VAL A 365 5.04 -35.32 1.51
CA VAL A 365 4.11 -35.08 2.62
C VAL A 365 4.45 -33.76 3.28
N HIS A 366 3.48 -32.87 3.29
CA HIS A 366 3.59 -31.55 3.91
C HIS A 366 2.78 -31.50 5.20
N GLU A 367 3.40 -31.03 6.30
CA GLU A 367 2.76 -30.86 7.61
C GLU A 367 2.52 -29.37 7.89
N TYR A 368 1.25 -28.95 7.95
CA TYR A 368 0.83 -27.60 8.31
C TYR A 368 0.47 -27.56 9.79
N LYS A 369 1.28 -26.86 10.60
CA LYS A 369 1.00 -26.64 12.02
C LYS A 369 0.08 -25.45 12.21
N LEU A 370 -0.98 -25.62 12.99
CA LEU A 370 -1.97 -24.59 13.27
C LEU A 370 -1.66 -23.86 14.57
N THR A 371 -1.83 -22.54 14.55
CA THR A 371 -1.71 -21.70 15.74
C THR A 371 -2.96 -21.89 16.61
N LYS A 372 -2.75 -22.28 17.86
CA LYS A 372 -3.85 -22.54 18.80
C LYS A 372 -3.82 -21.55 19.95
N PHE A 373 -4.95 -20.85 20.19
CA PHE A 373 -5.21 -20.01 21.35
C PHE A 373 -4.08 -19.07 21.75
N SER A 374 -3.39 -18.50 20.77
CA SER A 374 -2.31 -17.55 21.04
C SER A 374 -2.87 -16.15 21.34
N ARG A 375 -2.15 -15.41 22.17
CA ARG A 375 -2.52 -14.03 22.52
C ARG A 375 -2.06 -13.06 21.43
N SER A 376 -2.94 -12.18 20.98
CA SER A 376 -2.59 -11.04 20.13
C SER A 376 -2.05 -9.86 20.95
N ASN A 377 -1.55 -8.82 20.27
CA ASN A 377 -1.10 -7.59 20.91
C ASN A 377 -2.18 -6.89 21.73
N GLN A 378 -3.43 -6.96 21.31
CA GLN A 378 -4.60 -6.40 22.00
C GLN A 378 -5.28 -7.41 22.95
N SER A 379 -4.59 -8.49 23.30
CA SER A 379 -5.10 -9.55 24.18
C SER A 379 -6.31 -10.32 23.64
N ASN A 380 -6.47 -10.36 22.32
CA ASN A 380 -7.47 -11.19 21.66
C ASN A 380 -6.94 -12.61 21.44
N CYS A 381 -7.83 -13.56 21.22
CA CYS A 381 -7.48 -14.95 20.96
C CYS A 381 -7.29 -15.21 19.47
N TYR A 382 -6.08 -15.57 19.09
CA TYR A 382 -5.74 -16.06 17.75
C TYR A 382 -5.77 -17.57 17.73
N ASN A 383 -6.73 -18.14 17.01
CA ASN A 383 -6.93 -19.57 16.91
C ASN A 383 -7.24 -19.96 15.47
N GLN A 384 -6.46 -20.88 14.92
CA GLN A 384 -6.70 -21.44 13.59
C GLN A 384 -7.48 -22.73 13.70
N ARG A 385 -8.44 -22.94 12.79
CA ARG A 385 -9.31 -24.13 12.74
C ARG A 385 -9.26 -24.75 11.35
N PRO A 386 -9.05 -26.08 11.23
CA PRO A 386 -9.11 -26.75 9.94
C PRO A 386 -10.54 -26.70 9.36
N ILE A 387 -10.63 -26.52 8.05
CA ILE A 387 -11.90 -26.56 7.30
C ILE A 387 -11.96 -27.73 6.33
N VAL A 388 -10.87 -28.49 6.19
CA VAL A 388 -10.78 -29.67 5.33
C VAL A 388 -10.81 -30.94 6.16
N PHE A 389 -11.30 -32.02 5.56
CA PHE A 389 -11.38 -33.33 6.18
C PHE A 389 -10.44 -34.32 5.50
N LYS A 390 -10.17 -35.43 6.20
CA LYS A 390 -9.35 -36.51 5.67
C LYS A 390 -9.97 -37.06 4.37
N GLY A 391 -9.19 -37.14 3.30
CA GLY A 391 -9.57 -37.60 1.99
C GLY A 391 -10.02 -36.49 1.03
N ASP A 392 -10.09 -35.24 1.49
CA ASP A 392 -10.39 -34.11 0.61
C ASP A 392 -9.20 -33.83 -0.31
N LYS A 393 -9.51 -33.45 -1.54
CA LYS A 393 -8.53 -32.99 -2.52
C LYS A 393 -8.44 -31.48 -2.42
N VAL A 394 -7.21 -30.97 -2.33
CA VAL A 394 -6.89 -29.55 -2.26
C VAL A 394 -6.00 -29.15 -3.42
N LYS A 395 -6.15 -27.94 -3.90
CA LYS A 395 -5.31 -27.33 -4.94
C LYS A 395 -4.38 -26.32 -4.33
N GLU A 396 -3.29 -26.04 -5.00
CA GLU A 396 -2.44 -24.91 -4.67
C GLU A 396 -3.25 -23.61 -4.56
N GLY A 397 -3.09 -22.90 -3.45
CA GLY A 397 -3.83 -21.67 -3.17
C GLY A 397 -5.19 -21.87 -2.47
N ASP A 398 -5.67 -23.11 -2.25
CA ASP A 398 -6.89 -23.34 -1.48
C ASP A 398 -6.66 -23.12 0.02
N VAL A 399 -7.64 -22.51 0.68
CA VAL A 399 -7.60 -22.32 2.14
C VAL A 399 -7.96 -23.65 2.80
N ILE A 400 -7.05 -24.15 3.65
CA ILE A 400 -7.22 -25.43 4.37
C ILE A 400 -7.54 -25.24 5.86
N ALA A 401 -7.24 -24.07 6.42
CA ALA A 401 -7.62 -23.71 7.77
C ALA A 401 -7.99 -22.23 7.88
N ASP A 402 -9.06 -21.93 8.59
CA ASP A 402 -9.49 -20.57 8.91
C ASP A 402 -8.71 -20.03 10.11
N GLY A 403 -8.40 -18.73 10.05
CA GLY A 403 -7.84 -17.97 11.17
C GLY A 403 -8.92 -17.24 12.00
N PRO A 404 -8.48 -16.31 12.85
CA PRO A 404 -9.39 -15.44 13.58
C PRO A 404 -10.17 -14.54 12.61
N SER A 405 -11.44 -14.27 12.93
CA SER A 405 -12.34 -13.44 12.11
C SER A 405 -12.40 -13.85 10.63
N THR A 406 -12.32 -15.13 10.35
CA THR A 406 -12.47 -15.69 9.00
C THR A 406 -13.43 -16.88 9.01
N GLN A 407 -14.14 -17.07 7.91
CA GLN A 407 -15.01 -18.21 7.67
C GLN A 407 -14.87 -18.68 6.23
N ASN A 408 -14.52 -19.96 6.02
CA ASN A 408 -14.32 -20.57 4.70
C ASN A 408 -13.39 -19.75 3.78
N GLY A 409 -12.33 -19.17 4.34
CA GLY A 409 -11.37 -18.34 3.61
C GLY A 409 -11.86 -16.96 3.26
N GLU A 410 -12.95 -16.49 3.85
CA GLU A 410 -13.45 -15.11 3.72
C GLU A 410 -13.33 -14.36 5.04
N ILE A 411 -13.11 -13.05 4.96
CA ILE A 411 -13.13 -12.18 6.14
C ILE A 411 -14.55 -12.16 6.74
N ALA A 412 -14.65 -12.48 8.01
CA ALA A 412 -15.88 -12.52 8.79
C ALA A 412 -15.65 -11.75 10.10
N LEU A 413 -15.87 -10.43 10.08
CA LEU A 413 -15.58 -9.56 11.22
C LEU A 413 -16.62 -9.63 12.34
N GLY A 414 -17.74 -10.30 12.12
CA GLY A 414 -18.82 -10.37 13.12
C GLY A 414 -19.88 -11.38 12.76
N LYS A 415 -21.13 -11.01 12.96
CA LYS A 415 -22.33 -11.80 12.73
C LYS A 415 -23.32 -11.09 11.81
N ASN A 416 -24.32 -11.81 11.31
CA ASN A 416 -25.42 -11.26 10.54
C ASN A 416 -26.69 -11.15 11.40
N PRO A 417 -26.85 -10.14 12.27
CA PRO A 417 -28.01 -9.99 13.12
C PRO A 417 -29.20 -9.40 12.37
N LEU A 418 -30.39 -9.70 12.81
CA LEU A 418 -31.62 -8.99 12.38
C LEU A 418 -31.68 -7.64 13.07
N ILE A 419 -31.78 -6.56 12.31
CA ILE A 419 -31.81 -5.19 12.80
C ILE A 419 -33.18 -4.56 12.49
N GLY A 420 -33.80 -3.92 13.48
CA GLY A 420 -34.97 -3.07 13.32
C GLY A 420 -34.59 -1.59 13.42
N PHE A 421 -34.98 -0.79 12.43
CA PHE A 421 -34.75 0.66 12.42
C PHE A 421 -36.00 1.36 12.93
N MET A 422 -35.96 1.80 14.18
CA MET A 422 -37.07 2.54 14.80
C MET A 422 -36.56 3.32 16.02
N THR A 423 -37.33 4.29 16.47
CA THR A 423 -37.09 4.93 17.77
C THR A 423 -37.61 4.02 18.90
N TRP A 424 -36.84 3.90 19.99
CA TRP A 424 -37.23 3.07 21.13
C TRP A 424 -37.05 3.82 22.44
N GLU A 425 -38.07 4.50 22.91
CA GLU A 425 -38.14 5.17 24.22
C GLU A 425 -36.93 6.08 24.55
N GLY A 426 -36.25 6.60 23.52
CA GLY A 426 -35.04 7.42 23.65
C GLY A 426 -33.75 6.66 23.96
N TYR A 427 -33.78 5.34 24.18
CA TYR A 427 -32.59 4.56 24.52
C TYR A 427 -31.65 4.32 23.31
N ASN A 428 -32.09 4.60 22.11
CA ASN A 428 -31.28 4.55 20.88
C ASN A 428 -31.05 5.92 20.26
N TYR A 429 -30.96 6.98 21.11
CA TYR A 429 -30.66 8.33 20.68
C TYR A 429 -29.22 8.43 20.14
N GLU A 430 -29.04 9.14 19.04
CA GLU A 430 -27.80 9.26 18.28
C GLU A 430 -27.25 7.90 17.84
N ASP A 431 -26.02 7.54 18.22
CA ASP A 431 -25.34 6.29 17.84
C ASP A 431 -25.59 5.14 18.83
N ALA A 432 -26.50 5.32 19.79
CA ALA A 432 -26.86 4.27 20.76
C ALA A 432 -27.67 3.15 20.08
N VAL A 433 -27.42 1.93 20.50
CA VAL A 433 -28.03 0.70 19.99
C VAL A 433 -28.57 -0.14 21.14
N LEU A 434 -29.78 -0.68 20.96
CA LEU A 434 -30.37 -1.68 21.85
C LEU A 434 -30.05 -3.09 21.35
N LEU A 435 -29.64 -3.95 22.24
CA LEU A 435 -29.34 -5.35 21.95
C LEU A 435 -30.34 -6.26 22.64
N SER A 436 -30.74 -7.35 21.98
CA SER A 436 -31.56 -8.39 22.57
C SER A 436 -30.73 -9.23 23.54
N GLU A 437 -31.34 -9.66 24.68
CA GLU A 437 -30.74 -10.59 25.62
C GLU A 437 -30.36 -11.94 24.99
N ARG A 438 -31.00 -12.32 23.90
CA ARG A 438 -30.65 -13.50 23.12
C ARG A 438 -29.19 -13.54 22.72
N LEU A 439 -28.59 -12.37 22.37
CA LEU A 439 -27.18 -12.27 21.94
C LEU A 439 -26.23 -12.70 23.07
N VAL A 440 -26.59 -12.44 24.32
CA VAL A 440 -25.82 -12.87 25.48
C VAL A 440 -26.07 -14.34 25.79
N ARG A 441 -27.35 -14.77 25.79
CA ARG A 441 -27.72 -16.12 26.12
C ARG A 441 -27.17 -17.17 25.16
N ASP A 442 -27.14 -16.85 23.86
CA ASP A 442 -26.72 -17.77 22.79
C ASP A 442 -25.22 -17.54 22.38
N ASP A 443 -24.44 -16.81 23.19
CA ASP A 443 -23.00 -16.51 22.96
C ASP A 443 -22.69 -15.95 21.56
N VAL A 444 -23.60 -15.12 21.01
CA VAL A 444 -23.50 -14.64 19.62
C VAL A 444 -22.28 -13.76 19.41
N TYR A 445 -21.99 -12.83 20.34
CA TYR A 445 -20.84 -11.90 20.29
C TYR A 445 -19.76 -12.23 21.31
N THR A 446 -19.73 -13.45 21.82
CA THR A 446 -18.75 -13.88 22.81
C THR A 446 -17.36 -13.99 22.20
N SER A 447 -16.38 -13.45 22.89
CA SER A 447 -14.96 -13.47 22.53
C SER A 447 -14.10 -13.95 23.70
N ILE A 448 -12.88 -14.37 23.41
CA ILE A 448 -11.89 -14.80 24.41
C ILE A 448 -10.79 -13.75 24.48
N HIS A 449 -10.42 -13.37 25.72
CA HIS A 449 -9.33 -12.44 26.01
C HIS A 449 -8.27 -13.09 26.91
#